data_11ef8da6fb513b238efc0147d5903ae6
#
_entry.id   11ef8da6fb513b238efc0147d5903ae6
#
_cell.length_a   1.000
_cell.length_b   1.000
_cell.length_c   1.000
_cell.angle_alpha   90.00
_cell.angle_beta   90.00
_cell.angle_gamma   90.00
#
_symmetry.space_group_name_H-M   'P 1'
#
loop_
_entity.id
_entity.type
_entity.pdbx_description
1 polymer ?
#
loop_
_entity_poly.entity_id
_entity_poly.type
_entity_poly.pdbx_seq_one_letter_code
_entity_poly.pdbx_strand_id
1 'polypeptide(L)'
;MISKINIFFFLTLITSFSYTQRVVGYYPQWVQGNLHPSDIDYSVITHINHAFAWPDNDGNILHYDNMISQSITGAVHDNNAKILLSLGGWGNSWGFASSTETEEARAIFIDNIISICENNNYDGIDIDWEHPNGYTQKNNLSAFISELRQAFNNLYPEWLITMAVPVSNWSGQHYDFNSLVENVDYFNAMTYDFHGSWTDHAGHNSPLYPSPANDPDGAVSTGFNYLANTRGIPRDKINIGLAFYGKQYNAIDINGSYQGEVSSLLYNQYEHYINNGWDYVWDNVAQVPYLRSTTQNYIITIEDSISIARKIDYVKNNQIGGLMIWALSYDLIGNTQKLINSLKTNY
;
A
#
# COMPACT_ATOMS: atom_id res chain seq x y z
N MET A 1 50.38 -1.77 -52.04
CA MET A 1 49.57 -0.84 -51.21
C MET A 1 48.54 -1.67 -50.41
N ILE A 2 48.79 -1.95 -49.14
CA ILE A 2 47.89 -2.74 -48.33
C ILE A 2 47.11 -1.73 -47.49
N SER A 3 45.77 -1.66 -47.72
CA SER A 3 44.86 -0.78 -47.00
C SER A 3 44.62 -1.37 -45.60
N LYS A 4 44.91 -0.58 -44.55
CA LYS A 4 44.57 -0.92 -43.14
C LYS A 4 43.11 -0.56 -42.91
N ILE A 5 42.28 -1.59 -42.65
CA ILE A 5 40.89 -1.42 -42.20
C ILE A 5 40.96 -1.23 -40.68
N ASN A 6 40.62 -0.02 -40.22
CA ASN A 6 40.39 0.25 -38.77
C ASN A 6 38.99 -0.19 -38.41
N ILE A 7 38.86 -1.26 -37.62
CA ILE A 7 37.61 -1.69 -37.02
C ILE A 7 37.44 -0.93 -35.70
N PHE A 8 36.49 -0.01 -35.64
CA PHE A 8 36.06 0.63 -34.40
C PHE A 8 35.06 -0.29 -33.69
N PHE A 9 35.47 -0.84 -32.57
CA PHE A 9 34.56 -1.49 -31.65
C PHE A 9 33.78 -0.43 -30.82
N PHE A 10 32.51 -0.26 -31.10
CA PHE A 10 31.61 0.47 -30.19
C PHE A 10 31.27 -0.43 -29.01
N LEU A 11 31.88 -0.15 -27.85
CA LEU A 11 31.50 -0.74 -26.60
C LEU A 11 30.22 -0.01 -26.12
N THR A 12 29.04 -0.58 -26.36
CA THR A 12 27.81 -0.13 -25.73
C THR A 12 27.86 -0.52 -24.25
N LEU A 13 28.11 0.45 -23.37
CA LEU A 13 27.91 0.29 -21.94
C LEU A 13 26.39 0.10 -21.72
N ILE A 14 25.97 -1.14 -21.53
CA ILE A 14 24.64 -1.43 -20.98
C ILE A 14 24.75 -1.12 -19.47
N THR A 15 24.41 0.10 -19.07
CA THR A 15 24.16 0.40 -17.68
C THR A 15 22.86 -0.33 -17.28
N SER A 16 22.99 -1.50 -16.68
CA SER A 16 21.88 -2.10 -15.94
C SER A 16 21.58 -1.16 -14.75
N PHE A 17 20.58 -0.32 -14.89
CA PHE A 17 19.98 0.29 -13.71
C PHE A 17 19.39 -0.84 -12.86
N SER A 18 20.09 -1.17 -11.77
CA SER A 18 19.51 -1.98 -10.72
C SER A 18 18.40 -1.12 -10.10
N TYR A 19 17.18 -1.34 -10.51
CA TYR A 19 16.01 -0.77 -9.87
C TYR A 19 15.91 -1.43 -8.49
N THR A 20 16.31 -0.72 -7.45
CA THR A 20 16.02 -1.13 -6.07
C THR A 20 14.52 -0.92 -5.88
N GLN A 21 13.78 -2.00 -5.99
CA GLN A 21 12.33 -1.96 -5.82
C GLN A 21 12.01 -1.65 -4.36
N ARG A 22 11.08 -0.73 -4.11
CA ARG A 22 10.65 -0.38 -2.76
C ARG A 22 9.77 -1.48 -2.17
N VAL A 23 9.91 -1.73 -0.87
CA VAL A 23 8.93 -2.48 -0.08
C VAL A 23 8.52 -1.60 1.09
N VAL A 24 7.30 -1.10 1.04
CA VAL A 24 6.72 -0.22 2.03
C VAL A 24 5.85 -1.04 2.97
N GLY A 25 6.11 -1.02 4.27
CA GLY A 25 5.27 -1.69 5.26
C GLY A 25 4.46 -0.68 6.07
N TYR A 26 3.13 -0.78 6.05
CA TYR A 26 2.33 -0.04 7.03
C TYR A 26 2.50 -0.69 8.40
N TYR A 27 2.85 0.16 9.39
CA TYR A 27 3.09 -0.21 10.77
C TYR A 27 2.10 0.50 11.69
N PRO A 28 0.88 -0.04 11.85
CA PRO A 28 -0.16 0.57 12.67
C PRO A 28 0.17 0.58 14.16
N GLN A 29 -0.31 1.60 14.87
CA GLN A 29 -0.12 1.74 16.31
C GLN A 29 -0.57 0.48 17.10
N TRP A 30 -1.68 -0.15 16.72
CA TRP A 30 -2.22 -1.31 17.43
C TRP A 30 -1.40 -2.61 17.26
N VAL A 31 -0.41 -2.64 16.36
CA VAL A 31 0.49 -3.80 16.22
C VAL A 31 1.81 -3.63 16.96
N GLN A 32 2.11 -2.44 17.47
CA GLN A 32 3.39 -2.13 18.12
C GLN A 32 3.68 -3.00 19.35
N GLY A 33 2.63 -3.46 20.03
CA GLY A 33 2.75 -4.40 21.15
C GLY A 33 3.06 -5.86 20.73
N ASN A 34 2.85 -6.20 19.46
CA ASN A 34 3.02 -7.56 18.95
C ASN A 34 4.31 -7.71 18.12
N LEU A 35 4.69 -6.67 17.41
CA LEU A 35 5.89 -6.61 16.57
C LEU A 35 6.68 -5.37 16.96
N HIS A 36 7.82 -5.56 17.65
CA HIS A 36 8.69 -4.44 17.99
C HIS A 36 9.38 -3.92 16.72
N PRO A 37 9.67 -2.60 16.60
CA PRO A 37 10.31 -2.05 15.40
C PRO A 37 11.64 -2.72 15.03
N SER A 38 12.42 -3.16 16.03
CA SER A 38 13.69 -3.89 15.80
C SER A 38 13.49 -5.31 15.24
N ASP A 39 12.28 -5.87 15.32
CA ASP A 39 11.98 -7.25 14.90
C ASP A 39 11.40 -7.30 13.47
N ILE A 40 11.24 -6.13 12.83
CA ILE A 40 10.87 -6.02 11.42
C ILE A 40 12.04 -6.51 10.55
N ASP A 41 11.76 -7.33 9.54
CA ASP A 41 12.80 -7.82 8.62
C ASP A 41 13.20 -6.74 7.59
N TYR A 42 14.13 -5.88 7.98
CA TYR A 42 14.68 -4.82 7.12
C TYR A 42 15.57 -5.34 5.98
N SER A 43 15.82 -6.63 5.88
CA SER A 43 16.40 -7.20 4.65
C SER A 43 15.41 -7.18 3.49
N VAL A 44 14.12 -6.96 3.78
CA VAL A 44 13.01 -6.86 2.83
C VAL A 44 12.36 -5.48 2.87
N ILE A 45 12.02 -5.00 4.06
CA ILE A 45 11.30 -3.73 4.26
C ILE A 45 12.28 -2.56 4.12
N THR A 46 12.03 -1.69 3.16
CA THR A 46 12.85 -0.50 2.89
C THR A 46 12.27 0.78 3.45
N HIS A 47 10.94 0.82 3.62
CA HIS A 47 10.21 1.98 4.11
C HIS A 47 9.11 1.53 5.07
N ILE A 48 8.89 2.31 6.12
CA ILE A 48 7.80 2.15 7.08
C ILE A 48 6.85 3.33 6.94
N ASN A 49 5.55 3.05 6.76
CA ASN A 49 4.49 4.02 6.95
C ASN A 49 3.90 3.80 8.35
N HIS A 50 4.28 4.67 9.29
CA HIS A 50 3.85 4.60 10.69
C HIS A 50 2.43 5.15 10.83
N ALA A 51 1.46 4.30 11.07
CA ALA A 51 0.03 4.57 10.91
C ALA A 51 -0.73 4.47 12.25
N PHE A 52 -1.72 5.30 12.53
CA PHE A 52 -2.08 6.52 11.86
C PHE A 52 -2.10 7.69 12.83
N ALA A 53 -1.65 8.84 12.38
CA ALA A 53 -2.07 10.12 12.93
C ALA A 53 -3.11 10.74 11.98
N TRP A 54 -3.78 11.82 12.36
CA TRP A 54 -4.81 12.46 11.52
C TRP A 54 -4.95 13.95 11.84
N PRO A 55 -5.35 14.79 10.86
CA PRO A 55 -5.63 16.18 11.13
C PRO A 55 -6.98 16.36 11.85
N ASP A 56 -7.06 17.31 12.76
CA ASP A 56 -8.33 17.88 13.20
C ASP A 56 -8.80 18.98 12.25
N ASN A 57 -9.94 19.64 12.57
CA ASN A 57 -10.49 20.70 11.72
C ASN A 57 -9.66 21.98 11.68
N ASP A 58 -8.74 22.17 12.62
CA ASP A 58 -7.86 23.34 12.74
C ASP A 58 -6.45 23.04 12.18
N GLY A 59 -6.23 21.84 11.63
CA GLY A 59 -4.94 21.41 11.06
C GLY A 59 -3.95 20.91 12.10
N ASN A 60 -4.35 20.72 13.37
CA ASN A 60 -3.50 20.05 14.35
C ASN A 60 -3.42 18.55 14.05
N ILE A 61 -2.25 17.93 14.30
CA ILE A 61 -2.07 16.51 14.09
C ILE A 61 -2.34 15.76 15.37
N LEU A 62 -3.37 14.95 15.34
CA LEU A 62 -3.77 14.06 16.43
C LEU A 62 -3.19 12.66 16.20
N HIS A 63 -2.91 11.96 17.28
CA HIS A 63 -2.44 10.57 17.26
C HIS A 63 -2.80 9.87 18.55
N TYR A 64 -2.76 8.53 18.56
CA TYR A 64 -2.95 7.75 19.78
C TYR A 64 -1.77 7.93 20.75
N ASP A 65 -2.08 7.84 22.05
CA ASP A 65 -1.05 7.82 23.08
C ASP A 65 -0.02 6.72 22.81
N ASN A 66 1.26 7.03 23.04
CA ASN A 66 2.39 6.12 22.85
C ASN A 66 2.61 5.63 21.40
N MET A 67 1.90 6.18 20.41
CA MET A 67 2.15 5.86 19.01
C MET A 67 3.53 6.38 18.58
N ILE A 68 3.76 7.67 18.72
CA ILE A 68 4.94 8.36 18.23
C ILE A 68 6.04 8.36 19.28
N SER A 69 7.24 7.93 18.90
CA SER A 69 8.40 7.93 19.78
C SER A 69 9.70 7.89 18.94
N GLN A 70 10.70 8.65 19.36
CA GLN A 70 12.03 8.64 18.74
C GLN A 70 12.72 7.26 18.84
N SER A 71 12.31 6.39 19.75
CA SER A 71 12.83 5.03 19.80
C SER A 71 12.35 4.18 18.62
N ILE A 72 11.15 4.45 18.08
CA ILE A 72 10.62 3.78 16.88
C ILE A 72 11.37 4.26 15.65
N THR A 73 11.46 5.57 15.43
CA THR A 73 12.18 6.14 14.29
C THR A 73 13.66 5.77 14.31
N GLY A 74 14.29 5.81 15.50
CA GLY A 74 15.68 5.37 15.68
C GLY A 74 15.89 3.90 15.33
N ALA A 75 15.02 3.00 15.75
CA ALA A 75 15.14 1.58 15.42
C ALA A 75 15.03 1.31 13.91
N VAL A 76 14.20 2.08 13.18
CA VAL A 76 14.12 2.00 11.72
C VAL A 76 15.39 2.52 11.06
N HIS A 77 15.90 3.67 11.49
CA HIS A 77 17.13 4.28 10.96
C HIS A 77 18.38 3.44 11.22
N ASP A 78 18.47 2.78 12.38
CA ASP A 78 19.57 1.86 12.72
C ASP A 78 19.68 0.70 11.73
N ASN A 79 18.58 0.41 11.01
CA ASN A 79 18.50 -0.60 9.96
C ASN A 79 18.55 -0.03 8.53
N ASN A 80 18.94 1.23 8.36
CA ASN A 80 19.02 1.93 7.06
C ASN A 80 17.69 1.96 6.26
N ALA A 81 16.56 1.85 6.92
CA ALA A 81 15.24 2.03 6.33
C ALA A 81 14.71 3.45 6.60
N LYS A 82 13.73 3.88 5.82
CA LYS A 82 13.03 5.15 6.00
C LYS A 82 11.74 4.96 6.77
N ILE A 83 11.33 5.99 7.52
CA ILE A 83 10.06 6.00 8.21
C ILE A 83 9.29 7.29 7.95
N LEU A 84 8.07 7.15 7.46
CA LEU A 84 7.15 8.25 7.20
C LEU A 84 5.99 8.19 8.20
N LEU A 85 5.51 9.34 8.65
CA LEU A 85 4.26 9.39 9.41
C LEU A 85 3.08 9.33 8.43
N SER A 86 2.22 8.33 8.59
CA SER A 86 1.02 8.20 7.75
C SER A 86 -0.15 8.94 8.40
N LEU A 87 -0.76 9.86 7.64
CA LEU A 87 -1.90 10.66 8.08
C LEU A 87 -3.19 10.19 7.42
N GLY A 88 -4.20 9.88 8.23
CA GLY A 88 -5.54 9.52 7.80
C GLY A 88 -5.89 8.07 8.04
N GLY A 89 -6.14 7.30 6.97
CA GLY A 89 -6.69 5.96 7.00
C GLY A 89 -8.21 5.95 7.11
N TRP A 90 -8.80 4.77 6.94
CA TRP A 90 -10.24 4.61 7.02
C TRP A 90 -10.82 5.05 8.37
N GLY A 91 -11.72 6.03 8.35
CA GLY A 91 -12.36 6.57 9.56
C GLY A 91 -11.63 7.74 10.22
N ASN A 92 -10.36 7.99 9.89
CA ASN A 92 -9.54 9.08 10.47
C ASN A 92 -9.25 10.22 9.48
N SER A 93 -10.00 10.32 8.40
CA SER A 93 -9.79 11.33 7.34
C SER A 93 -10.67 12.57 7.47
N TRP A 94 -11.39 12.72 8.56
CA TRP A 94 -12.43 13.74 8.73
C TRP A 94 -11.90 15.18 8.77
N GLY A 95 -10.69 15.43 9.25
CA GLY A 95 -10.10 16.77 9.35
C GLY A 95 -9.48 17.30 8.06
N PHE A 96 -9.17 16.44 7.07
CA PHE A 96 -8.51 16.86 5.84
C PHE A 96 -9.28 17.94 5.07
N ALA A 97 -10.60 17.81 4.98
CA ALA A 97 -11.41 18.74 4.22
C ALA A 97 -11.23 20.19 4.73
N SER A 98 -11.30 20.38 6.05
CA SER A 98 -11.14 21.71 6.69
C SER A 98 -9.68 22.19 6.65
N SER A 99 -8.74 21.31 6.95
CA SER A 99 -7.29 21.63 7.00
C SER A 99 -6.70 21.96 5.63
N THR A 100 -7.41 21.62 4.54
CA THR A 100 -6.96 21.94 3.17
C THR A 100 -7.80 22.98 2.46
N GLU A 101 -8.85 23.52 3.10
CA GLU A 101 -9.87 24.34 2.43
C GLU A 101 -9.33 25.68 1.94
N THR A 102 -8.55 26.38 2.74
CA THR A 102 -7.99 27.69 2.42
C THR A 102 -6.46 27.66 2.45
N GLU A 103 -5.81 28.67 1.85
CA GLU A 103 -4.36 28.82 1.89
C GLU A 103 -3.84 28.93 3.33
N GLU A 104 -4.54 29.69 4.19
CA GLU A 104 -4.18 29.84 5.60
C GLU A 104 -4.30 28.53 6.37
N ALA A 105 -5.39 27.75 6.13
CA ALA A 105 -5.57 26.45 6.77
C ALA A 105 -4.47 25.45 6.33
N ARG A 106 -4.15 25.42 5.04
CA ARG A 106 -3.06 24.59 4.51
C ARG A 106 -1.70 24.99 5.09
N ALA A 107 -1.42 26.30 5.22
CA ALA A 107 -0.17 26.77 5.83
C ALA A 107 -0.03 26.26 7.27
N ILE A 108 -1.06 26.37 8.09
CA ILE A 108 -1.07 25.84 9.48
C ILE A 108 -0.86 24.34 9.48
N PHE A 109 -1.55 23.61 8.64
CA PHE A 109 -1.44 22.16 8.57
C PHE A 109 -0.04 21.71 8.13
N ILE A 110 0.55 22.38 7.13
CA ILE A 110 1.93 22.13 6.66
C ILE A 110 2.95 22.40 7.77
N ASP A 111 2.83 23.51 8.50
CA ASP A 111 3.72 23.84 9.62
C ASP A 111 3.64 22.77 10.72
N ASN A 112 2.45 22.26 11.02
CA ASN A 112 2.25 21.18 11.98
C ASN A 112 2.85 19.84 11.48
N ILE A 113 2.73 19.51 10.19
CA ILE A 113 3.40 18.35 9.57
C ILE A 113 4.92 18.47 9.72
N ILE A 114 5.50 19.60 9.36
CA ILE A 114 6.94 19.84 9.46
C ILE A 114 7.39 19.69 10.91
N SER A 115 6.70 20.34 11.84
CA SER A 115 7.01 20.29 13.27
C SER A 115 6.99 18.87 13.84
N ILE A 116 5.97 18.06 13.52
CA ILE A 116 5.89 16.70 14.06
C ILE A 116 6.94 15.78 13.43
N CYS A 117 7.24 15.94 12.15
CA CYS A 117 8.28 15.16 11.47
C CYS A 117 9.67 15.50 12.01
N GLU A 118 10.00 16.79 12.13
CA GLU A 118 11.28 17.26 12.67
C GLU A 118 11.51 16.79 14.11
N ASN A 119 10.52 17.02 14.98
CA ASN A 119 10.63 16.67 16.40
C ASN A 119 10.77 15.17 16.66
N ASN A 120 10.37 14.33 15.73
CA ASN A 120 10.33 12.87 15.89
C ASN A 120 11.20 12.11 14.88
N ASN A 121 12.03 12.82 14.08
CA ASN A 121 12.93 12.25 13.09
C ASN A 121 12.24 11.38 12.03
N TYR A 122 11.08 11.81 11.50
CA TYR A 122 10.48 11.18 10.33
C TYR A 122 11.20 11.64 9.05
N ASP A 123 11.25 10.76 8.06
CA ASP A 123 11.82 11.04 6.73
C ASP A 123 10.78 11.64 5.76
N GLY A 124 9.65 12.07 6.25
CA GLY A 124 8.56 12.65 5.47
C GLY A 124 7.18 12.17 5.91
N ILE A 125 6.23 12.25 4.99
CA ILE A 125 4.82 12.04 5.25
C ILE A 125 4.20 11.11 4.22
N ASP A 126 3.27 10.29 4.65
CA ASP A 126 2.37 9.51 3.80
C ASP A 126 0.94 10.03 3.99
N ILE A 127 0.25 10.36 2.91
CA ILE A 127 -1.12 10.89 2.95
C ILE A 127 -2.11 9.79 2.56
N ASP A 128 -2.92 9.40 3.52
CA ASP A 128 -3.96 8.38 3.36
C ASP A 128 -5.34 8.99 3.59
N TRP A 129 -5.69 9.98 2.74
CA TRP A 129 -7.01 10.60 2.80
C TRP A 129 -8.05 9.71 2.12
N GLU A 130 -8.88 9.06 2.92
CA GLU A 130 -9.94 8.16 2.43
C GLU A 130 -11.34 8.77 2.65
N HIS A 131 -11.93 9.47 1.69
CA HIS A 131 -11.37 9.93 0.44
C HIS A 131 -11.80 11.40 0.22
N PRO A 132 -11.05 12.21 -0.52
CA PRO A 132 -11.56 13.50 -0.96
C PRO A 132 -12.84 13.30 -1.78
N ASN A 133 -13.77 14.25 -1.70
CA ASN A 133 -15.06 14.17 -2.39
C ASN A 133 -15.35 15.45 -3.18
N GLY A 134 -15.72 15.26 -4.43
CA GLY A 134 -16.09 16.35 -5.32
C GLY A 134 -14.92 17.22 -5.79
N TYR A 135 -15.26 18.24 -6.58
CA TYR A 135 -14.29 19.08 -7.28
C TYR A 135 -13.45 19.94 -6.33
N THR A 136 -14.09 20.48 -5.28
CA THR A 136 -13.43 21.37 -4.32
C THR A 136 -12.32 20.64 -3.56
N GLN A 137 -12.61 19.49 -2.93
CA GLN A 137 -11.61 18.75 -2.18
C GLN A 137 -10.52 18.19 -3.07
N LYS A 138 -10.84 17.80 -4.31
CA LYS A 138 -9.84 17.42 -5.33
C LYS A 138 -8.81 18.51 -5.56
N ASN A 139 -9.27 19.77 -5.76
CA ASN A 139 -8.37 20.90 -5.98
C ASN A 139 -7.60 21.27 -4.71
N ASN A 140 -8.25 21.22 -3.56
CA ASN A 140 -7.61 21.50 -2.27
C ASN A 140 -6.49 20.49 -1.96
N LEU A 141 -6.71 19.19 -2.24
CA LEU A 141 -5.68 18.17 -2.13
C LEU A 141 -4.48 18.48 -3.04
N SER A 142 -4.72 18.86 -4.30
CA SER A 142 -3.65 19.20 -5.23
C SER A 142 -2.85 20.43 -4.77
N ALA A 143 -3.53 21.47 -4.29
CA ALA A 143 -2.91 22.66 -3.74
C ALA A 143 -2.07 22.32 -2.49
N PHE A 144 -2.65 21.58 -1.56
CA PHE A 144 -1.98 21.12 -0.34
C PHE A 144 -0.69 20.36 -0.64
N ILE A 145 -0.74 19.36 -1.52
CA ILE A 145 0.44 18.53 -1.87
C ILE A 145 1.51 19.38 -2.57
N SER A 146 1.11 20.33 -3.43
CA SER A 146 2.06 21.23 -4.09
C SER A 146 2.75 22.17 -3.10
N GLU A 147 1.99 22.77 -2.19
CA GLU A 147 2.51 23.67 -1.15
C GLU A 147 3.40 22.90 -0.15
N LEU A 148 3.00 21.70 0.26
CA LEU A 148 3.79 20.81 1.12
C LEU A 148 5.14 20.43 0.45
N ARG A 149 5.13 20.09 -0.84
CA ARG A 149 6.35 19.79 -1.61
C ARG A 149 7.27 21.02 -1.66
N GLN A 150 6.70 22.21 -1.89
CA GLN A 150 7.49 23.43 -1.89
C GLN A 150 8.14 23.69 -0.52
N ALA A 151 7.41 23.47 0.57
CA ALA A 151 7.94 23.63 1.92
C ALA A 151 9.07 22.60 2.20
N PHE A 152 8.88 21.34 1.83
CA PHE A 152 9.91 20.31 1.97
C PHE A 152 11.16 20.64 1.14
N ASN A 153 11.02 21.04 -0.11
CA ASN A 153 12.16 21.39 -0.97
C ASN A 153 13.00 22.53 -0.40
N ASN A 154 12.37 23.42 0.36
CA ASN A 154 13.07 24.57 0.99
C ASN A 154 13.77 24.22 2.30
N LEU A 155 13.22 23.28 3.07
CA LEU A 155 13.66 23.01 4.44
C LEU A 155 14.34 21.62 4.57
N TYR A 156 13.75 20.63 3.94
CA TYR A 156 14.12 19.20 4.06
C TYR A 156 13.96 18.50 2.70
N PRO A 157 14.82 18.80 1.70
CA PRO A 157 14.64 18.32 0.32
C PRO A 157 14.71 16.79 0.16
N GLU A 158 15.24 16.09 1.17
CA GLU A 158 15.30 14.63 1.22
C GLU A 158 14.02 13.98 1.79
N TRP A 159 13.11 14.77 2.36
CA TRP A 159 11.85 14.24 2.89
C TRP A 159 10.90 13.82 1.78
N LEU A 160 10.26 12.68 1.99
CA LEU A 160 9.34 12.08 1.05
C LEU A 160 7.90 12.52 1.29
N ILE A 161 7.15 12.68 0.20
CA ILE A 161 5.70 12.77 0.22
C ILE A 161 5.17 11.57 -0.54
N THR A 162 4.42 10.70 0.13
CA THR A 162 3.79 9.53 -0.46
C THR A 162 2.29 9.55 -0.25
N MET A 163 1.55 8.76 -1.00
CA MET A 163 0.11 8.71 -0.87
C MET A 163 -0.42 7.29 -1.00
N ALA A 164 -1.32 6.87 -0.10
CA ALA A 164 -2.21 5.76 -0.35
C ALA A 164 -3.31 6.23 -1.33
N VAL A 165 -3.61 5.42 -2.34
CA VAL A 165 -4.55 5.82 -3.39
C VAL A 165 -5.50 4.69 -3.80
N PRO A 166 -6.76 5.04 -4.12
CA PRO A 166 -7.73 4.09 -4.66
C PRO A 166 -7.33 3.65 -6.07
N VAL A 167 -7.78 2.47 -6.45
CA VAL A 167 -7.40 1.83 -7.72
C VAL A 167 -8.57 1.69 -8.71
N SER A 168 -9.63 2.45 -8.49
CA SER A 168 -10.79 2.51 -9.38
C SER A 168 -11.34 3.92 -9.49
N ASN A 169 -12.24 4.16 -10.44
CA ASN A 169 -12.84 5.48 -10.63
C ASN A 169 -13.88 5.83 -9.55
N TRP A 170 -14.26 4.89 -8.69
CA TRP A 170 -15.23 5.14 -7.61
C TRP A 170 -14.83 6.36 -6.76
N SER A 171 -13.67 6.37 -6.16
CA SER A 171 -13.10 7.52 -5.45
C SER A 171 -11.95 8.18 -6.20
N GLY A 172 -11.23 7.47 -7.05
CA GLY A 172 -10.10 8.00 -7.82
C GLY A 172 -10.45 9.14 -8.79
N GLN A 173 -11.71 9.33 -9.16
CA GLN A 173 -12.17 10.51 -9.90
C GLN A 173 -11.95 11.83 -9.13
N HIS A 174 -11.84 11.75 -7.80
CA HIS A 174 -11.64 12.89 -6.91
C HIS A 174 -10.16 13.17 -6.60
N TYR A 175 -9.24 12.54 -7.32
CA TYR A 175 -7.80 12.83 -7.29
C TYR A 175 -7.38 13.43 -8.63
N ASP A 176 -6.61 14.52 -8.60
CA ASP A 176 -5.95 15.06 -9.79
C ASP A 176 -4.55 14.46 -9.92
N PHE A 177 -4.48 13.22 -10.40
CA PHE A 177 -3.22 12.51 -10.51
C PHE A 177 -2.19 13.22 -11.39
N ASN A 178 -2.63 14.01 -12.40
CA ASN A 178 -1.70 14.77 -13.22
C ASN A 178 -0.94 15.83 -12.43
N SER A 179 -1.62 16.51 -11.51
CA SER A 179 -0.98 17.47 -10.59
C SER A 179 -0.20 16.78 -9.49
N LEU A 180 -0.73 15.67 -8.93
CA LEU A 180 -0.12 14.96 -7.82
C LEU A 180 1.20 14.29 -8.20
N VAL A 181 1.32 13.77 -9.42
CA VAL A 181 2.50 13.03 -9.88
C VAL A 181 3.78 13.86 -9.89
N GLU A 182 3.65 15.17 -10.02
CA GLU A 182 4.78 16.12 -10.01
C GLU A 182 5.36 16.34 -8.60
N ASN A 183 4.54 16.13 -7.57
CA ASN A 183 4.85 16.49 -6.19
C ASN A 183 4.96 15.30 -5.23
N VAL A 184 4.46 14.14 -5.63
CA VAL A 184 4.48 12.88 -4.85
C VAL A 184 5.63 12.01 -5.33
N ASP A 185 6.39 11.44 -4.39
CA ASP A 185 7.52 10.56 -4.71
C ASP A 185 7.04 9.21 -5.23
N TYR A 186 6.04 8.60 -4.56
CA TYR A 186 5.40 7.38 -5.01
C TYR A 186 3.99 7.20 -4.40
N PHE A 187 3.20 6.37 -5.05
CA PHE A 187 1.83 6.06 -4.70
C PHE A 187 1.70 4.60 -4.23
N ASN A 188 1.13 4.41 -3.07
CA ASN A 188 0.78 3.13 -2.49
C ASN A 188 -0.63 2.74 -2.97
N ALA A 189 -0.72 1.92 -4.00
CA ALA A 189 -1.97 1.49 -4.58
C ALA A 189 -2.68 0.51 -3.66
N MET A 190 -3.89 0.84 -3.19
CA MET A 190 -4.72 -0.02 -2.34
C MET A 190 -5.36 -1.13 -3.18
N THR A 191 -4.55 -2.07 -3.69
CA THR A 191 -4.96 -3.19 -4.53
C THR A 191 -5.50 -4.37 -3.72
N TYR A 192 -6.41 -4.07 -2.84
CA TYR A 192 -7.15 -5.00 -1.99
C TYR A 192 -8.56 -4.44 -1.72
N ASP A 193 -9.36 -5.18 -0.96
CA ASP A 193 -10.77 -4.85 -0.74
C ASP A 193 -11.57 -4.74 -2.05
N PHE A 194 -11.20 -5.56 -3.05
CA PHE A 194 -11.96 -5.63 -4.29
C PHE A 194 -13.36 -6.19 -4.04
N HIS A 195 -13.49 -7.12 -3.10
CA HIS A 195 -14.76 -7.69 -2.67
C HIS A 195 -14.95 -7.57 -1.16
N GLY A 196 -16.21 -7.45 -0.75
CA GLY A 196 -16.61 -7.32 0.65
C GLY A 196 -18.13 -7.25 0.77
N SER A 197 -18.63 -6.69 1.88
CA SER A 197 -20.08 -6.53 2.13
C SER A 197 -20.80 -5.61 1.14
N TRP A 198 -20.09 -4.90 0.30
CA TRP A 198 -20.58 -3.99 -0.75
C TRP A 198 -20.75 -4.67 -2.11
N THR A 199 -20.30 -5.91 -2.28
CA THR A 199 -20.46 -6.68 -3.52
C THR A 199 -21.66 -7.63 -3.41
N ASP A 200 -22.22 -8.04 -4.54
CA ASP A 200 -23.38 -8.94 -4.60
C ASP A 200 -23.01 -10.42 -4.58
N HIS A 201 -21.70 -10.71 -4.61
CA HIS A 201 -21.14 -12.05 -4.57
C HIS A 201 -19.90 -12.13 -3.68
N ALA A 202 -19.59 -13.34 -3.24
CA ALA A 202 -18.37 -13.64 -2.49
C ALA A 202 -17.17 -13.67 -3.46
N GLY A 203 -16.22 -12.76 -3.29
CA GLY A 203 -15.09 -12.64 -4.18
C GLY A 203 -13.75 -12.56 -3.45
N HIS A 204 -12.66 -12.66 -4.19
CA HIS A 204 -11.32 -12.54 -3.62
C HIS A 204 -11.02 -11.14 -3.10
N ASN A 205 -10.39 -11.06 -1.94
CA ASN A 205 -9.97 -9.79 -1.34
C ASN A 205 -8.97 -9.02 -2.21
N SER A 206 -7.99 -9.73 -2.77
CA SER A 206 -6.91 -9.14 -3.57
C SER A 206 -6.47 -10.10 -4.70
N PRO A 207 -7.33 -10.39 -5.69
CA PRO A 207 -6.97 -11.24 -6.82
C PRO A 207 -5.94 -10.56 -7.71
N LEU A 208 -5.01 -11.33 -8.29
CA LEU A 208 -4.07 -10.76 -9.27
C LEU A 208 -4.78 -10.38 -10.57
N TYR A 209 -5.70 -11.24 -11.02
CA TYR A 209 -6.55 -11.01 -12.20
C TYR A 209 -8.04 -11.15 -11.82
N PRO A 210 -8.95 -10.48 -12.53
CA PRO A 210 -10.39 -10.61 -12.26
C PRO A 210 -10.86 -12.07 -12.38
N SER A 211 -11.65 -12.53 -11.43
CA SER A 211 -12.23 -13.86 -11.44
C SER A 211 -13.70 -13.81 -10.97
N PRO A 212 -14.64 -14.07 -11.87
CA PRO A 212 -14.47 -14.47 -13.29
C PRO A 212 -13.78 -13.38 -14.13
N ALA A 213 -13.33 -13.73 -15.33
CA ALA A 213 -12.50 -12.85 -16.16
C ALA A 213 -13.08 -11.45 -16.47
N ASN A 214 -14.39 -11.28 -16.32
CA ASN A 214 -15.11 -10.01 -16.52
C ASN A 214 -15.68 -9.45 -15.22
N ASP A 215 -15.16 -9.86 -14.07
CA ASP A 215 -15.58 -9.35 -12.78
C ASP A 215 -15.41 -7.82 -12.73
N PRO A 216 -16.52 -7.06 -12.51
CA PRO A 216 -16.49 -5.60 -12.50
C PRO A 216 -15.81 -5.03 -11.25
N ASP A 217 -15.71 -5.82 -10.17
CA ASP A 217 -15.15 -5.37 -8.88
C ASP A 217 -13.63 -5.25 -8.93
N GLY A 218 -13.01 -5.93 -9.91
CA GLY A 218 -11.63 -5.66 -10.27
C GLY A 218 -10.59 -6.60 -9.65
N ALA A 219 -9.33 -6.22 -9.78
CA ALA A 219 -8.16 -6.99 -9.37
C ALA A 219 -6.91 -6.10 -9.31
N VAL A 220 -5.81 -6.63 -8.79
CA VAL A 220 -4.49 -5.95 -8.80
C VAL A 220 -4.13 -5.44 -10.21
N SER A 221 -4.30 -6.28 -11.23
CA SER A 221 -3.96 -5.92 -12.61
C SER A 221 -4.83 -4.80 -13.18
N THR A 222 -6.13 -4.79 -12.87
CA THR A 222 -7.03 -3.72 -13.30
C THR A 222 -6.76 -2.42 -12.56
N GLY A 223 -6.49 -2.49 -11.26
CA GLY A 223 -6.10 -1.34 -10.45
C GLY A 223 -4.79 -0.71 -10.91
N PHE A 224 -3.78 -1.52 -11.19
CA PHE A 224 -2.53 -1.04 -11.79
C PHE A 224 -2.78 -0.37 -13.15
N ASN A 225 -3.56 -1.01 -14.03
CA ASN A 225 -3.89 -0.43 -15.33
C ASN A 225 -4.66 0.89 -15.20
N TYR A 226 -5.54 1.00 -14.21
CA TYR A 226 -6.23 2.25 -13.90
C TYR A 226 -5.23 3.35 -13.56
N LEU A 227 -4.32 3.12 -12.62
CA LEU A 227 -3.35 4.14 -12.20
C LEU A 227 -2.35 4.47 -13.33
N ALA A 228 -1.73 3.47 -13.92
CA ALA A 228 -0.67 3.67 -14.91
C ALA A 228 -1.18 4.15 -16.27
N ASN A 229 -2.21 3.50 -16.81
CA ASN A 229 -2.65 3.72 -18.19
C ASN A 229 -3.83 4.72 -18.30
N THR A 230 -4.73 4.74 -17.31
CA THR A 230 -5.89 5.65 -17.35
C THR A 230 -5.57 6.98 -16.66
N ARG A 231 -4.82 6.95 -15.55
CA ARG A 231 -4.50 8.15 -14.76
C ARG A 231 -3.10 8.70 -15.05
N GLY A 232 -2.27 7.97 -15.81
CA GLY A 232 -0.97 8.44 -16.30
C GLY A 232 0.16 8.47 -15.27
N ILE A 233 0.02 7.75 -14.15
CA ILE A 233 1.09 7.68 -13.16
C ILE A 233 2.25 6.84 -13.71
N PRO A 234 3.50 7.33 -13.69
CA PRO A 234 4.67 6.54 -14.05
C PRO A 234 4.75 5.24 -13.24
N ARG A 235 5.04 4.14 -13.92
CA ARG A 235 5.04 2.80 -13.32
C ARG A 235 5.99 2.68 -12.13
N ASP A 236 7.14 3.33 -12.21
CA ASP A 236 8.15 3.40 -11.16
C ASP A 236 7.73 4.19 -9.93
N LYS A 237 6.67 4.99 -10.03
CA LYS A 237 6.04 5.68 -8.90
C LYS A 237 4.89 4.89 -8.26
N ILE A 238 4.54 3.70 -8.73
CA ILE A 238 3.45 2.89 -8.18
C ILE A 238 4.02 1.74 -7.33
N ASN A 239 3.49 1.54 -6.13
CA ASN A 239 3.68 0.34 -5.32
C ASN A 239 2.37 -0.46 -5.30
N ILE A 240 2.43 -1.75 -5.59
CA ILE A 240 1.26 -2.64 -5.52
C ILE A 240 1.01 -3.04 -4.06
N GLY A 241 -0.23 -2.87 -3.60
CA GLY A 241 -0.65 -3.27 -2.27
C GLY A 241 -0.82 -4.78 -2.13
N LEU A 242 -0.26 -5.34 -1.06
CA LEU A 242 -0.41 -6.71 -0.64
C LEU A 242 -1.26 -6.75 0.63
N ALA A 243 -2.34 -7.52 0.61
CA ALA A 243 -3.21 -7.68 1.77
C ALA A 243 -2.74 -8.85 2.64
N PHE A 244 -2.25 -8.56 3.85
CA PHE A 244 -1.94 -9.60 4.82
C PHE A 244 -3.19 -10.01 5.63
N TYR A 245 -4.35 -9.94 5.00
CA TYR A 245 -5.67 -10.29 5.52
C TYR A 245 -6.59 -10.75 4.40
N GLY A 246 -7.66 -11.43 4.76
CA GLY A 246 -8.68 -11.90 3.82
C GLY A 246 -10.09 -11.62 4.30
N LYS A 247 -11.07 -12.12 3.56
CA LYS A 247 -12.50 -11.97 3.86
C LYS A 247 -13.15 -13.33 4.06
N GLN A 248 -14.02 -13.43 5.05
CA GLN A 248 -14.86 -14.61 5.28
C GLN A 248 -16.30 -14.33 4.86
N TYR A 249 -16.85 -15.24 4.08
CA TYR A 249 -18.22 -15.20 3.59
C TYR A 249 -18.98 -16.46 4.01
N ASN A 250 -20.26 -16.31 4.34
CA ASN A 250 -21.19 -17.42 4.39
C ASN A 250 -21.66 -17.73 2.96
N ALA A 251 -20.85 -18.47 2.23
CA ALA A 251 -21.03 -18.85 0.82
C ALA A 251 -20.57 -20.29 0.60
N ILE A 252 -21.13 -20.95 -0.43
CA ILE A 252 -20.76 -22.32 -0.78
C ILE A 252 -19.43 -22.35 -1.54
N ASP A 253 -19.18 -21.33 -2.37
CA ASP A 253 -17.98 -21.24 -3.18
C ASP A 253 -17.68 -19.78 -3.56
N ILE A 254 -16.47 -19.53 -4.06
CA ILE A 254 -16.07 -18.23 -4.62
C ILE A 254 -16.97 -17.88 -5.82
N ASN A 255 -17.21 -16.60 -6.04
CA ASN A 255 -18.09 -16.05 -7.07
C ASN A 255 -19.59 -16.44 -6.91
N GLY A 256 -19.94 -17.08 -5.80
CA GLY A 256 -21.32 -17.40 -5.43
C GLY A 256 -21.97 -16.33 -4.57
N SER A 257 -23.31 -16.37 -4.48
CA SER A 257 -24.04 -15.54 -3.53
C SER A 257 -23.68 -15.91 -2.10
N TYR A 258 -23.66 -14.95 -1.22
CA TYR A 258 -23.40 -15.13 0.23
C TYR A 258 -24.57 -14.60 1.06
N GLN A 259 -24.58 -14.93 2.35
CA GLN A 259 -25.60 -14.52 3.30
C GLN A 259 -24.94 -13.90 4.54
N GLY A 260 -25.62 -12.94 5.14
CA GLY A 260 -25.17 -12.31 6.37
C GLY A 260 -23.99 -11.36 6.18
N GLU A 261 -23.25 -11.18 7.27
CA GLU A 261 -22.11 -10.26 7.31
C GLU A 261 -20.85 -10.87 6.73
N VAL A 262 -20.02 -10.01 6.12
CA VAL A 262 -18.66 -10.35 5.68
C VAL A 262 -17.68 -9.86 6.74
N SER A 263 -16.83 -10.74 7.24
CA SER A 263 -15.79 -10.40 8.21
C SER A 263 -14.40 -10.43 7.59
N SER A 264 -13.49 -9.62 8.14
CA SER A 264 -12.08 -9.68 7.78
C SER A 264 -11.32 -10.58 8.76
N LEU A 265 -10.37 -11.37 8.25
CA LEU A 265 -9.47 -12.18 9.06
C LEU A 265 -8.03 -11.85 8.70
N LEU A 266 -7.19 -11.64 9.71
CA LEU A 266 -5.76 -11.48 9.51
C LEU A 266 -5.13 -12.80 9.04
N TYR A 267 -3.99 -12.74 8.36
CA TYR A 267 -3.29 -13.93 7.90
C TYR A 267 -3.05 -14.94 9.05
N ASN A 268 -2.55 -14.47 10.19
CA ASN A 268 -2.28 -15.31 11.35
C ASN A 268 -3.53 -15.96 11.97
N GLN A 269 -4.72 -15.45 11.67
CA GLN A 269 -5.98 -16.01 12.16
C GLN A 269 -6.49 -17.16 11.28
N TYR A 270 -6.29 -17.10 9.97
CA TYR A 270 -6.83 -18.13 9.09
C TYR A 270 -5.91 -19.33 8.88
N GLU A 271 -4.64 -19.25 9.26
CA GLU A 271 -3.73 -20.39 9.10
C GLU A 271 -4.22 -21.66 9.80
N HIS A 272 -4.87 -21.52 10.96
CA HIS A 272 -5.37 -22.70 11.66
C HIS A 272 -6.50 -23.42 10.89
N TYR A 273 -7.24 -22.74 10.01
CA TYR A 273 -8.29 -23.38 9.20
C TYR A 273 -7.72 -24.37 8.19
N ILE A 274 -6.55 -24.09 7.62
CA ILE A 274 -5.84 -25.00 6.69
C ILE A 274 -5.60 -26.37 7.32
N ASN A 275 -5.37 -26.42 8.64
CA ASN A 275 -5.07 -27.64 9.36
C ASN A 275 -6.32 -28.29 10.01
N ASN A 276 -7.50 -27.69 9.91
CA ASN A 276 -8.71 -28.05 10.63
C ASN A 276 -9.90 -28.39 9.71
N GLY A 277 -9.65 -29.10 8.62
CA GLY A 277 -10.72 -29.67 7.78
C GLY A 277 -11.32 -28.67 6.77
N TRP A 278 -10.56 -27.64 6.38
CA TRP A 278 -10.90 -26.79 5.27
C TRP A 278 -10.08 -27.15 4.04
N ASP A 279 -10.74 -27.19 2.87
CA ASP A 279 -10.08 -27.41 1.59
C ASP A 279 -9.31 -26.13 1.21
N TYR A 280 -8.05 -26.29 0.86
CA TYR A 280 -7.29 -25.26 0.15
C TYR A 280 -7.60 -25.36 -1.35
N VAL A 281 -8.10 -24.28 -1.92
CA VAL A 281 -8.46 -24.22 -3.34
C VAL A 281 -7.69 -23.09 -4.02
N TRP A 282 -6.93 -23.43 -5.06
CA TRP A 282 -6.22 -22.45 -5.87
C TRP A 282 -7.11 -21.98 -7.04
N ASP A 283 -7.35 -20.67 -7.15
CA ASP A 283 -8.02 -20.10 -8.31
C ASP A 283 -6.99 -19.78 -9.41
N ASN A 284 -7.01 -20.57 -10.49
CA ASN A 284 -6.08 -20.41 -11.60
C ASN A 284 -6.31 -19.12 -12.41
N VAL A 285 -7.50 -18.53 -12.36
CA VAL A 285 -7.83 -17.27 -13.02
C VAL A 285 -7.33 -16.10 -12.17
N ALA A 286 -7.75 -16.05 -10.92
CA ALA A 286 -7.37 -15.01 -9.96
C ALA A 286 -5.90 -15.05 -9.55
N GLN A 287 -5.22 -16.22 -9.66
CA GLN A 287 -3.87 -16.49 -9.19
C GLN A 287 -3.70 -16.24 -7.68
N VAL A 288 -4.74 -16.54 -6.92
CA VAL A 288 -4.75 -16.50 -5.45
C VAL A 288 -5.57 -17.69 -4.91
N PRO A 289 -5.29 -18.14 -3.67
CA PRO A 289 -6.07 -19.22 -3.05
C PRO A 289 -7.27 -18.68 -2.26
N TYR A 290 -8.14 -19.63 -1.89
CA TYR A 290 -9.14 -19.46 -0.85
C TYR A 290 -9.32 -20.77 -0.08
N LEU A 291 -9.85 -20.67 1.11
CA LEU A 291 -10.23 -21.83 1.92
C LEU A 291 -11.74 -22.04 1.82
N ARG A 292 -12.15 -23.30 1.70
CA ARG A 292 -13.55 -23.71 1.67
C ARG A 292 -13.81 -24.72 2.77
N SER A 293 -14.81 -24.44 3.61
CA SER A 293 -15.23 -25.38 4.66
C SER A 293 -15.82 -26.65 4.05
N THR A 294 -15.45 -27.81 4.59
CA THR A 294 -15.99 -29.11 4.18
C THR A 294 -17.29 -29.46 4.88
N THR A 295 -17.67 -28.72 5.91
CA THR A 295 -18.84 -29.04 6.78
C THR A 295 -19.88 -27.93 6.86
N GLN A 296 -19.53 -26.72 6.46
CA GLN A 296 -20.38 -25.53 6.52
C GLN A 296 -20.28 -24.74 5.23
N ASN A 297 -21.24 -23.85 4.99
CA ASN A 297 -21.22 -22.97 3.83
C ASN A 297 -20.37 -21.71 4.13
N TYR A 298 -19.06 -21.90 4.30
CA TYR A 298 -18.13 -20.80 4.51
C TYR A 298 -16.92 -20.91 3.58
N ILE A 299 -16.49 -19.76 3.09
CA ILE A 299 -15.20 -19.58 2.42
C ILE A 299 -14.40 -18.47 3.09
N ILE A 300 -13.07 -18.55 3.01
CA ILE A 300 -12.15 -17.49 3.44
C ILE A 300 -11.22 -17.21 2.28
N THR A 301 -11.24 -15.98 1.75
CA THR A 301 -10.27 -15.54 0.75
C THR A 301 -8.96 -15.20 1.44
N ILE A 302 -7.84 -15.58 0.87
CA ILE A 302 -6.54 -15.48 1.53
C ILE A 302 -5.43 -15.09 0.55
N GLU A 303 -4.29 -14.66 1.11
CA GLU A 303 -2.99 -14.68 0.46
C GLU A 303 -2.17 -15.85 0.99
N ASP A 304 -1.19 -16.28 0.21
CA ASP A 304 -0.15 -17.21 0.64
C ASP A 304 1.19 -16.91 -0.04
N SER A 305 2.19 -17.74 0.21
CA SER A 305 3.53 -17.56 -0.39
C SER A 305 3.52 -17.69 -1.91
N ILE A 306 2.58 -18.44 -2.49
CA ILE A 306 2.48 -18.62 -3.94
C ILE A 306 1.85 -17.39 -4.58
N SER A 307 0.74 -16.90 -4.02
CA SER A 307 0.07 -15.70 -4.54
C SER A 307 0.95 -14.45 -4.39
N ILE A 308 1.70 -14.31 -3.30
CA ILE A 308 2.70 -13.26 -3.11
C ILE A 308 3.78 -13.36 -4.20
N ALA A 309 4.33 -14.56 -4.47
CA ALA A 309 5.33 -14.74 -5.53
C ALA A 309 4.77 -14.36 -6.91
N ARG A 310 3.50 -14.69 -7.22
CA ARG A 310 2.84 -14.28 -8.47
C ARG A 310 2.71 -12.76 -8.60
N LYS A 311 2.39 -12.06 -7.51
CA LYS A 311 2.32 -10.60 -7.49
C LYS A 311 3.70 -9.95 -7.64
N ILE A 312 4.73 -10.54 -7.04
CA ILE A 312 6.13 -10.12 -7.23
C ILE A 312 6.55 -10.27 -8.70
N ASP A 313 6.26 -11.41 -9.32
CA ASP A 313 6.53 -11.63 -10.74
C ASP A 313 5.79 -10.60 -11.62
N TYR A 314 4.54 -10.27 -11.26
CA TYR A 314 3.78 -9.24 -11.96
C TYR A 314 4.43 -7.86 -11.84
N VAL A 315 4.88 -7.48 -10.64
CA VAL A 315 5.60 -6.21 -10.39
C VAL A 315 6.87 -6.13 -11.23
N LYS A 316 7.69 -7.18 -11.23
CA LYS A 316 8.94 -7.25 -12.01
C LYS A 316 8.69 -7.18 -13.50
N ASN A 317 7.76 -7.98 -14.01
CA ASN A 317 7.45 -8.06 -15.45
C ASN A 317 6.84 -6.76 -16.00
N ASN A 318 6.18 -5.97 -15.17
CA ASN A 318 5.57 -4.69 -15.56
C ASN A 318 6.44 -3.47 -15.19
N GLN A 319 7.64 -3.67 -14.63
CA GLN A 319 8.55 -2.58 -14.21
C GLN A 319 7.88 -1.62 -13.22
N ILE A 320 7.13 -2.16 -12.27
CA ILE A 320 6.42 -1.39 -11.23
C ILE A 320 7.41 -1.02 -10.13
N GLY A 321 7.27 0.16 -9.54
CA GLY A 321 8.24 0.74 -8.60
C GLY A 321 8.43 -0.02 -7.30
N GLY A 322 7.43 -0.80 -6.85
CA GLY A 322 7.57 -1.58 -5.63
C GLY A 322 6.29 -2.25 -5.16
N LEU A 323 6.35 -2.62 -3.90
CA LEU A 323 5.27 -3.26 -3.15
C LEU A 323 4.90 -2.42 -1.92
N MET A 324 3.66 -2.52 -1.49
CA MET A 324 3.18 -1.98 -0.22
C MET A 324 2.45 -3.08 0.53
N ILE A 325 2.55 -3.13 1.84
CA ILE A 325 1.98 -4.18 2.70
C ILE A 325 0.98 -3.55 3.68
N TRP A 326 -0.26 -4.02 3.66
CA TRP A 326 -1.25 -3.76 4.70
C TRP A 326 -1.60 -5.05 5.44
N ALA A 327 -1.09 -5.29 6.67
CA ALA A 327 -0.14 -4.48 7.41
C ALA A 327 0.89 -5.40 8.06
N LEU A 328 2.00 -4.82 8.47
CA LEU A 328 3.04 -5.55 9.21
C LEU A 328 2.46 -6.18 10.48
N SER A 329 3.01 -7.33 10.91
CA SER A 329 2.54 -8.17 12.01
C SER A 329 1.29 -9.02 11.72
N TYR A 330 0.53 -8.74 10.67
CA TYR A 330 -0.67 -9.54 10.38
C TYR A 330 -0.34 -10.98 9.96
N ASP A 331 0.88 -11.23 9.51
CA ASP A 331 1.41 -12.57 9.18
C ASP A 331 2.29 -13.18 10.28
N LEU A 332 2.36 -12.54 11.46
CA LEU A 332 3.18 -13.01 12.57
C LEU A 332 2.52 -14.19 13.28
N ILE A 333 3.19 -15.36 13.24
CA ILE A 333 2.79 -16.60 13.90
C ILE A 333 3.95 -17.07 14.77
N GLY A 334 3.80 -16.96 16.09
CA GLY A 334 4.94 -17.09 17.00
C GLY A 334 5.99 -16.02 16.69
N ASN A 335 7.18 -16.42 16.28
CA ASN A 335 8.27 -15.54 15.87
C ASN A 335 8.52 -15.55 14.34
N THR A 336 7.56 -16.05 13.55
CA THR A 336 7.73 -16.21 12.11
C THR A 336 6.74 -15.35 11.35
N GLN A 337 7.24 -14.56 10.39
CA GLN A 337 6.46 -13.79 9.44
C GLN A 337 6.47 -14.51 8.09
N LYS A 338 5.42 -15.27 7.79
CA LYS A 338 5.40 -16.19 6.63
C LYS A 338 5.35 -15.49 5.29
N LEU A 339 4.54 -14.45 5.17
CA LEU A 339 4.42 -13.70 3.93
C LEU A 339 5.65 -12.80 3.69
N ILE A 340 6.21 -12.21 4.75
CA ILE A 340 7.50 -11.49 4.66
C ILE A 340 8.63 -12.42 4.21
N ASN A 341 8.69 -13.66 4.72
CA ASN A 341 9.68 -14.62 4.26
C ASN A 341 9.52 -14.99 2.78
N SER A 342 8.28 -15.01 2.26
CA SER A 342 8.04 -15.18 0.83
C SER A 342 8.58 -14.02 0.00
N LEU A 343 8.43 -12.78 0.48
CA LEU A 343 9.05 -11.62 -0.13
C LEU A 343 10.57 -11.76 -0.18
N LYS A 344 11.20 -12.09 0.94
CA LYS A 344 12.65 -12.30 1.04
C LYS A 344 13.21 -13.31 0.03
N THR A 345 12.42 -14.33 -0.29
CA THR A 345 12.83 -15.41 -1.19
C THR A 345 12.66 -15.03 -2.67
N ASN A 346 11.66 -14.20 -3.00
CA ASN A 346 11.21 -13.96 -4.37
C ASN A 346 11.48 -12.54 -4.86
N TYR A 347 11.76 -11.58 -3.97
CA TYR A 347 11.96 -10.16 -4.29
C TYR A 347 13.42 -9.76 -4.25
#